data_c251df1b05f514faaeaea13b2d9fafad
#
_entry.id   c251df1b05f514faaeaea13b2d9fafad
#
_cell.length_a   1.000
_cell.length_b   1.000
_cell.length_c   1.000
_cell.angle_alpha   90.00
_cell.angle_beta   90.00
_cell.angle_gamma   90.00
#
_symmetry.space_group_name_H-M   'P 1'
#
loop_
_entity.id
_entity.type
_entity.pdbx_description
1 polymer ?
#
loop_
_entity_poly.entity_id
_entity_poly.type
_entity_poly.pdbx_seq_one_letter_code
_entity_poly.pdbx_strand_id
1 'polypeptide(L)'
;MNKKVKIFSLLFGSMVAISSSILAISTLNSCSSSKEVNGISARILDSNVQGGKFSFKILENNKVDITKVDKLIAPSGLDFNGGKFKYNDVEYQISDISASFTNNNSSIEGELTIPKTVERIGDWAFSNCSKITAINFNEGLQTIGSHAFSETTNVTNTPIFFPKTLKEIRNYAFEGSSIAGDITLSENITKLGEAAFKNCNAIKRIIFNNKLTYIDKCTCMDMNELEAVEIPTSITEIKESAFSNCPKLKDFDFNGGKIEKIGTKAFWHCTGIEHLVFNSEIKLIGDNAFEGCSSITSVDFNNGIKTIGDAAFKDCTGLLYVEDNPLVIVPSIESIGANAFEGCRSISYISISNREKILPYKSNMFEATYVTKIIVSDQETKEKYNNDNNWKSNPDLLAKITVNE
;
A
#
# COMPACT_ATOMS: atom_id res chain seq x y z
N MET A 1 11.88 59.33 -33.64
CA MET A 1 12.43 58.41 -32.63
C MET A 1 11.54 57.19 -32.57
N ASN A 2 12.07 56.00 -32.72
CA ASN A 2 11.45 54.71 -32.42
C ASN A 2 10.70 53.89 -33.48
N LYS A 3 11.18 53.85 -34.70
CA LYS A 3 10.82 52.72 -35.60
C LYS A 3 11.98 51.74 -35.88
N LYS A 4 13.20 52.03 -35.45
CA LYS A 4 14.38 51.15 -35.65
C LYS A 4 14.60 50.14 -34.52
N VAL A 5 13.96 50.28 -33.37
CA VAL A 5 14.15 49.38 -32.22
C VAL A 5 13.25 48.14 -32.30
N LYS A 6 12.11 48.21 -33.04
CA LYS A 6 11.18 47.06 -33.14
C LYS A 6 11.60 45.95 -34.11
N ILE A 7 12.47 46.25 -35.09
CA ILE A 7 12.92 45.27 -36.08
C ILE A 7 14.14 44.49 -35.53
N PHE A 8 14.92 45.10 -34.64
CA PHE A 8 16.06 44.43 -34.00
C PHE A 8 15.63 43.43 -32.93
N SER A 9 14.47 43.60 -32.30
CA SER A 9 13.98 42.68 -31.29
C SER A 9 13.42 41.35 -31.84
N LEU A 10 13.00 41.33 -33.11
CA LEU A 10 12.42 40.13 -33.75
C LEU A 10 13.50 39.18 -34.35
N LEU A 11 14.64 39.72 -34.78
CA LEU A 11 15.75 38.93 -35.31
C LEU A 11 16.76 38.52 -34.25
N PHE A 12 16.88 39.27 -33.16
CA PHE A 12 17.72 38.90 -32.02
C PHE A 12 16.99 38.04 -30.98
N GLY A 13 15.67 37.96 -31.01
CA GLY A 13 14.89 37.14 -30.07
C GLY A 13 15.19 35.64 -30.15
N SER A 14 15.48 35.14 -31.35
CA SER A 14 15.86 33.72 -31.50
C SER A 14 17.33 33.43 -31.20
N MET A 15 18.23 34.39 -31.53
CA MET A 15 19.69 34.27 -31.26
C MET A 15 20.03 34.54 -29.78
N VAL A 16 19.34 35.49 -29.14
CA VAL A 16 19.56 35.79 -27.71
C VAL A 16 19.03 34.67 -26.80
N ALA A 17 17.98 33.97 -27.23
CA ALA A 17 17.50 32.80 -26.50
C ALA A 17 18.52 31.63 -26.51
N ILE A 18 19.24 31.44 -27.65
CA ILE A 18 20.27 30.39 -27.78
C ILE A 18 21.51 30.76 -26.98
N SER A 19 21.94 32.02 -27.01
CA SER A 19 23.12 32.48 -26.26
C SER A 19 22.86 32.59 -24.76
N SER A 20 21.66 32.93 -24.33
CA SER A 20 21.33 32.96 -22.90
C SER A 20 21.15 31.56 -22.28
N SER A 21 20.67 30.57 -23.04
CA SER A 21 20.62 29.18 -22.54
C SER A 21 22.00 28.54 -22.43
N ILE A 22 22.91 28.83 -23.39
CA ILE A 22 24.30 28.35 -23.32
C ILE A 22 25.10 29.11 -22.25
N LEU A 23 24.87 30.41 -22.09
CA LEU A 23 25.51 31.24 -21.07
C LEU A 23 25.00 30.90 -19.65
N ALA A 24 23.71 30.58 -19.50
CA ALA A 24 23.16 30.13 -18.21
C ALA A 24 23.74 28.77 -17.75
N ILE A 25 24.05 27.88 -18.68
CA ILE A 25 24.70 26.59 -18.38
C ILE A 25 26.16 26.78 -17.94
N SER A 26 26.88 27.74 -18.54
CA SER A 26 28.29 27.99 -18.23
C SER A 26 28.53 28.76 -16.92
N THR A 27 27.53 29.51 -16.42
CA THR A 27 27.65 30.27 -15.17
C THR A 27 27.14 29.51 -13.94
N LEU A 28 26.44 28.37 -14.12
CA LEU A 28 25.90 27.57 -13.02
C LEU A 28 26.83 26.44 -12.54
N ASN A 29 27.97 26.23 -13.20
CA ASN A 29 28.96 25.21 -12.81
C ASN A 29 29.71 25.49 -11.49
N SER A 30 29.33 26.51 -10.71
CA SER A 30 30.00 26.89 -9.47
C SER A 30 29.12 26.78 -8.20
N CYS A 31 27.95 26.19 -8.28
CA CYS A 31 27.09 26.06 -7.09
C CYS A 31 26.54 24.63 -6.96
N SER A 32 27.07 23.91 -6.00
CA SER A 32 26.60 22.58 -5.59
C SER A 32 25.25 22.68 -4.85
N SER A 33 24.16 22.70 -5.59
CA SER A 33 22.82 22.30 -5.13
C SER A 33 21.91 22.28 -6.36
N SER A 34 21.07 21.24 -6.48
CA SER A 34 20.07 21.05 -7.52
C SER A 34 19.12 22.28 -7.60
N LYS A 35 19.54 23.33 -8.34
CA LYS A 35 18.68 24.47 -8.63
C LYS A 35 18.07 24.30 -10.01
N GLU A 36 16.74 24.33 -10.05
CA GLU A 36 15.98 24.49 -11.28
C GLU A 36 16.50 25.67 -12.07
N VAL A 37 16.86 25.45 -13.33
CA VAL A 37 17.06 26.55 -14.29
C VAL A 37 15.68 27.07 -14.67
N ASN A 38 15.20 28.07 -13.96
CA ASN A 38 13.91 28.69 -14.21
C ASN A 38 13.82 29.25 -15.62
N GLY A 39 12.88 28.75 -16.41
CA GLY A 39 12.21 29.56 -17.40
C GLY A 39 12.39 29.26 -18.89
N ILE A 40 12.87 28.13 -19.36
CA ILE A 40 12.80 27.79 -20.78
C ILE A 40 11.82 26.63 -20.98
N SER A 41 10.55 26.94 -21.21
CA SER A 41 9.60 26.01 -21.78
C SER A 41 9.79 25.99 -23.30
N ALA A 42 10.34 24.89 -23.82
CA ALA A 42 10.41 24.66 -25.26
C ALA A 42 9.37 23.60 -25.64
N ARG A 43 8.78 23.76 -26.82
CA ARG A 43 7.89 22.74 -27.41
C ARG A 43 8.71 21.87 -28.36
N ILE A 44 8.67 20.57 -28.17
CA ILE A 44 9.17 19.65 -29.18
C ILE A 44 8.17 19.69 -30.34
N LEU A 45 8.61 20.26 -31.45
CA LEU A 45 7.84 20.29 -32.71
C LEU A 45 8.29 19.15 -33.65
N ASP A 46 9.22 18.28 -33.22
CA ASP A 46 9.84 17.32 -34.11
C ASP A 46 8.92 16.10 -34.31
N SER A 47 8.71 15.80 -35.59
CA SER A 47 7.92 14.66 -36.09
C SER A 47 8.58 13.29 -35.82
N ASN A 48 9.78 13.26 -35.23
CA ASN A 48 10.57 12.05 -34.99
C ASN A 48 10.35 11.42 -33.61
N VAL A 49 9.64 12.09 -32.71
CA VAL A 49 9.15 11.42 -31.48
C VAL A 49 7.86 10.72 -31.84
N GLN A 50 7.91 9.42 -32.07
CA GLN A 50 6.71 8.60 -32.27
C GLN A 50 5.83 8.71 -31.05
N GLY A 51 4.69 9.37 -31.20
CA GLY A 51 3.67 9.41 -30.16
C GLY A 51 3.11 10.77 -29.78
N GLY A 52 3.74 11.91 -30.09
CA GLY A 52 3.09 13.17 -29.73
C GLY A 52 3.96 14.40 -29.67
N LYS A 53 3.31 15.51 -29.34
CA LYS A 53 3.97 16.78 -29.02
C LYS A 53 4.04 16.92 -27.51
N PHE A 54 5.21 17.23 -27.01
CA PHE A 54 5.48 17.38 -25.58
C PHE A 54 6.04 18.76 -25.27
N SER A 55 5.71 19.28 -24.12
CA SER A 55 6.44 20.38 -23.50
C SER A 55 7.50 19.81 -22.58
N PHE A 56 8.66 20.43 -22.50
CA PHE A 56 9.75 19.96 -21.64
C PHE A 56 10.49 21.14 -20.99
N LYS A 57 11.19 20.83 -19.91
CA LYS A 57 12.07 21.72 -19.16
C LYS A 57 13.48 21.14 -19.20
N ILE A 58 14.45 21.95 -19.60
CA ILE A 58 15.86 21.54 -19.63
C ILE A 58 16.39 21.51 -18.17
N LEU A 59 17.03 20.42 -17.84
CA LEU A 59 17.77 20.19 -16.61
C LEU A 59 19.28 20.21 -16.88
N GLU A 60 20.10 19.99 -15.87
CA GLU A 60 21.54 19.86 -16.02
C GLU A 60 21.93 18.64 -16.88
N ASN A 61 23.13 18.69 -17.49
CA ASN A 61 23.72 17.59 -18.26
C ASN A 61 22.84 17.06 -19.41
N ASN A 62 22.18 17.94 -20.13
CA ASN A 62 21.27 17.61 -21.24
C ASN A 62 20.14 16.65 -20.86
N LYS A 63 19.80 16.58 -19.58
CA LYS A 63 18.58 15.93 -19.11
C LYS A 63 17.39 16.85 -19.28
N VAL A 64 16.21 16.28 -19.44
CA VAL A 64 14.95 17.03 -19.49
C VAL A 64 13.89 16.35 -18.65
N ASP A 65 13.04 17.21 -18.08
CA ASP A 65 11.75 16.86 -17.50
C ASP A 65 10.67 17.14 -18.53
N ILE A 66 9.94 16.13 -18.97
CA ILE A 66 8.78 16.32 -19.85
C ILE A 66 7.59 16.73 -18.99
N THR A 67 7.07 17.94 -19.26
CA THR A 67 6.12 18.61 -18.36
C THR A 67 4.66 18.45 -18.77
N LYS A 68 4.39 18.21 -20.06
CA LYS A 68 3.03 18.10 -20.57
C LYS A 68 3.00 17.41 -21.93
N VAL A 69 1.97 16.60 -22.15
CA VAL A 69 1.63 16.10 -23.48
C VAL A 69 0.63 17.08 -24.12
N ASP A 70 1.04 17.70 -25.24
CA ASP A 70 0.17 18.67 -25.94
C ASP A 70 -0.75 17.98 -26.95
N LYS A 71 -0.30 16.93 -27.61
CA LYS A 71 -1.10 16.14 -28.58
C LYS A 71 -0.47 14.76 -28.76
N LEU A 72 -1.28 13.72 -28.61
CA LEU A 72 -0.94 12.35 -29.06
C LEU A 72 -1.23 12.22 -30.56
N ILE A 73 -0.28 11.65 -31.30
CA ILE A 73 -0.38 11.48 -32.76
C ILE A 73 -0.50 10.00 -33.15
N ALA A 74 -0.15 9.07 -32.26
CA ALA A 74 -0.13 7.64 -32.59
C ALA A 74 -1.22 6.84 -31.87
N PRO A 75 -1.98 6.02 -32.60
CA PRO A 75 -2.97 5.11 -31.99
C PRO A 75 -2.35 3.85 -31.34
N SER A 76 -1.04 3.66 -31.42
CA SER A 76 -0.35 2.44 -31.02
C SER A 76 0.39 2.48 -29.68
N GLY A 77 0.14 3.53 -28.87
CA GLY A 77 0.80 3.71 -27.58
C GLY A 77 1.75 4.89 -27.50
N LEU A 78 2.21 5.20 -26.28
CA LEU A 78 3.16 6.28 -26.01
C LEU A 78 4.57 5.68 -25.89
N ASP A 79 5.38 5.84 -26.94
CA ASP A 79 6.80 5.52 -26.92
C ASP A 79 7.62 6.82 -26.97
N PHE A 80 8.45 7.02 -25.99
CA PHE A 80 9.35 8.18 -25.88
C PHE A 80 10.63 8.05 -26.72
N ASN A 81 10.62 7.23 -27.77
CA ASN A 81 11.78 7.01 -28.66
C ASN A 81 13.07 6.65 -27.88
N GLY A 82 12.98 5.69 -26.98
CA GLY A 82 14.11 5.29 -26.13
C GLY A 82 14.57 6.35 -25.13
N GLY A 83 13.81 7.45 -24.99
CA GLY A 83 14.08 8.53 -24.04
C GLY A 83 15.10 9.57 -24.54
N LYS A 84 15.40 9.62 -25.84
CA LYS A 84 16.32 10.60 -26.43
C LYS A 84 15.70 11.35 -27.59
N PHE A 85 16.02 12.63 -27.71
CA PHE A 85 15.59 13.45 -28.84
C PHE A 85 16.57 14.60 -29.09
N LYS A 86 16.50 15.20 -30.30
CA LYS A 86 17.28 16.39 -30.66
C LYS A 86 16.42 17.64 -30.64
N TYR A 87 16.95 18.69 -30.07
CA TYR A 87 16.39 20.03 -30.12
C TYR A 87 17.48 21.06 -30.33
N ASN A 88 17.38 21.90 -31.39
CA ASN A 88 18.42 22.86 -31.79
C ASN A 88 19.81 22.23 -31.91
N ASP A 89 19.90 21.08 -32.58
CA ASP A 89 21.13 20.27 -32.80
C ASP A 89 21.78 19.70 -31.54
N VAL A 90 21.17 19.87 -30.38
CA VAL A 90 21.61 19.27 -29.12
C VAL A 90 20.80 18.00 -28.84
N GLU A 91 21.46 16.89 -28.48
CA GLU A 91 20.80 15.69 -28.02
C GLU A 91 20.46 15.83 -26.54
N TYR A 92 19.19 15.60 -26.20
CA TYR A 92 18.63 15.58 -24.84
C TYR A 92 18.16 14.20 -24.46
N GLN A 93 18.17 13.94 -23.16
CA GLN A 93 17.72 12.68 -22.56
C GLN A 93 16.57 12.95 -21.57
N ILE A 94 15.45 12.28 -21.76
CA ILE A 94 14.33 12.34 -20.82
C ILE A 94 14.73 11.61 -19.54
N SER A 95 14.83 12.34 -18.44
CA SER A 95 15.14 11.76 -17.10
C SER A 95 13.95 11.77 -16.18
N ASP A 96 13.00 12.66 -16.39
CA ASP A 96 11.85 12.88 -15.54
C ASP A 96 10.57 13.04 -16.36
N ILE A 97 9.48 12.55 -15.82
CA ILE A 97 8.11 12.81 -16.26
C ILE A 97 7.45 13.61 -15.14
N SER A 98 7.10 14.85 -15.42
CA SER A 98 6.56 15.77 -14.42
C SER A 98 5.26 15.31 -13.78
N ALA A 99 4.98 15.90 -12.65
CA ALA A 99 3.66 15.80 -12.02
C ALA A 99 2.55 16.26 -12.98
N SER A 100 1.43 15.53 -12.94
CA SER A 100 0.25 15.78 -13.80
C SER A 100 0.58 15.88 -15.31
N PHE A 101 1.57 15.13 -15.76
CA PHE A 101 2.06 15.15 -17.16
C PHE A 101 0.93 15.03 -18.18
N THR A 102 -0.02 14.13 -17.94
CA THR A 102 -1.20 13.96 -18.81
C THR A 102 -2.31 14.96 -18.55
N ASN A 103 -2.26 15.65 -17.40
CA ASN A 103 -3.29 16.59 -16.97
C ASN A 103 -4.72 15.98 -17.03
N ASN A 104 -4.86 14.73 -16.56
CA ASN A 104 -6.07 13.91 -16.66
C ASN A 104 -6.55 13.70 -18.12
N ASN A 105 -5.62 13.66 -19.06
CA ASN A 105 -5.93 13.47 -20.46
C ASN A 105 -6.17 12.00 -20.78
N SER A 106 -7.42 11.57 -20.84
CA SER A 106 -7.84 10.21 -21.22
C SER A 106 -7.56 9.85 -22.69
N SER A 107 -6.88 10.71 -23.46
CA SER A 107 -6.56 10.44 -24.88
C SER A 107 -5.32 9.54 -25.05
N ILE A 108 -4.53 9.30 -23.98
CA ILE A 108 -3.44 8.32 -24.03
C ILE A 108 -4.05 6.93 -24.07
N GLU A 109 -3.78 6.18 -25.14
CA GLU A 109 -4.31 4.85 -25.35
C GLU A 109 -3.20 3.87 -25.79
N GLY A 110 -3.46 2.57 -25.58
CA GLY A 110 -2.53 1.53 -25.94
C GLY A 110 -1.44 1.28 -24.91
N GLU A 111 -0.32 0.78 -25.35
CA GLU A 111 0.81 0.41 -24.50
C GLU A 111 1.65 1.63 -24.13
N LEU A 112 1.96 1.77 -22.85
CA LEU A 112 2.86 2.80 -22.32
C LEU A 112 4.22 2.17 -21.99
N THR A 113 5.26 2.54 -22.70
CA THR A 113 6.63 2.12 -22.41
C THR A 113 7.43 3.28 -21.82
N ILE A 114 7.86 3.13 -20.56
CA ILE A 114 8.73 4.08 -19.87
C ILE A 114 10.18 3.78 -20.26
N PRO A 115 10.89 4.72 -20.91
CA PRO A 115 12.24 4.47 -21.38
C PRO A 115 13.25 4.31 -20.23
N LYS A 116 14.33 3.57 -20.50
CA LYS A 116 15.41 3.33 -19.52
C LYS A 116 16.14 4.58 -19.03
N THR A 117 15.94 5.70 -19.70
CA THR A 117 16.55 6.98 -19.32
C THR A 117 15.74 7.70 -18.23
N VAL A 118 14.47 7.32 -18.02
CA VAL A 118 13.60 7.93 -17.03
C VAL A 118 13.92 7.39 -15.64
N GLU A 119 14.28 8.30 -14.76
CA GLU A 119 14.59 8.02 -13.36
C GLU A 119 13.37 8.24 -12.44
N ARG A 120 12.47 9.16 -12.83
CA ARG A 120 11.31 9.54 -12.01
C ARG A 120 10.05 9.77 -12.83
N ILE A 121 8.96 9.20 -12.33
CA ILE A 121 7.60 9.51 -12.74
C ILE A 121 6.98 10.35 -11.63
N GLY A 122 6.50 11.55 -11.96
CA GLY A 122 5.94 12.52 -11.02
C GLY A 122 4.56 12.15 -10.52
N ASP A 123 4.09 12.90 -9.53
CA ASP A 123 2.78 12.70 -8.93
C ASP A 123 1.67 12.95 -9.96
N TRP A 124 0.65 12.09 -10.01
CA TRP A 124 -0.48 12.18 -10.94
C TRP A 124 -0.11 12.12 -12.43
N ALA A 125 1.10 11.68 -12.78
CA ALA A 125 1.62 11.78 -14.15
C ALA A 125 0.73 11.10 -15.20
N PHE A 126 0.16 9.94 -14.90
CA PHE A 126 -0.73 9.16 -15.77
C PHE A 126 -2.07 8.83 -15.08
N SER A 127 -2.46 9.59 -14.06
CA SER A 127 -3.73 9.39 -13.39
C SER A 127 -4.92 9.51 -14.36
N ASN A 128 -5.93 8.67 -14.16
CA ASN A 128 -7.14 8.62 -14.99
C ASN A 128 -6.89 8.33 -16.50
N CYS A 129 -5.73 7.77 -16.84
CA CYS A 129 -5.46 7.35 -18.22
C CYS A 129 -6.13 6.00 -18.51
N SER A 130 -7.46 5.99 -18.56
CA SER A 130 -8.29 4.79 -18.65
C SER A 130 -8.20 4.01 -19.97
N LYS A 131 -7.44 4.49 -20.95
CA LYS A 131 -7.22 3.82 -22.23
C LYS A 131 -5.84 3.17 -22.36
N ILE A 132 -4.97 3.32 -21.34
CA ILE A 132 -3.70 2.58 -21.29
C ILE A 132 -4.01 1.10 -21.09
N THR A 133 -3.50 0.24 -21.99
CA THR A 133 -3.75 -1.20 -21.96
C THR A 133 -2.60 -2.00 -21.37
N ALA A 134 -1.40 -1.47 -21.37
CA ALA A 134 -0.22 -2.07 -20.75
C ALA A 134 0.76 -1.00 -20.28
N ILE A 135 1.53 -1.30 -19.23
CA ILE A 135 2.58 -0.42 -18.70
C ILE A 135 3.88 -1.22 -18.64
N ASN A 136 4.91 -0.75 -19.34
CA ASN A 136 6.23 -1.36 -19.34
C ASN A 136 7.23 -0.41 -18.67
N PHE A 137 7.75 -0.80 -17.52
CA PHE A 137 8.85 -0.13 -16.85
C PHE A 137 10.18 -0.72 -17.31
N ASN A 138 11.16 0.13 -17.49
CA ASN A 138 12.54 -0.27 -17.83
C ASN A 138 13.51 0.05 -16.70
N GLU A 139 14.67 -0.60 -16.70
CA GLU A 139 15.77 -0.28 -15.80
C GLU A 139 16.18 1.18 -15.95
N GLY A 140 16.44 1.85 -14.83
CA GLY A 140 16.67 3.30 -14.75
C GLY A 140 15.66 3.97 -13.83
N LEU A 141 14.39 3.53 -13.85
CA LEU A 141 13.32 4.08 -13.02
C LEU A 141 13.61 3.85 -11.52
N GLN A 142 13.63 4.92 -10.74
CA GLN A 142 13.92 4.90 -9.31
C GLN A 142 12.70 5.26 -8.45
N THR A 143 11.78 6.09 -8.97
CA THR A 143 10.64 6.58 -8.21
C THR A 143 9.37 6.61 -9.06
N ILE A 144 8.28 6.09 -8.50
CA ILE A 144 6.91 6.26 -9.00
C ILE A 144 6.19 7.18 -8.01
N GLY A 145 5.71 8.32 -8.48
CA GLY A 145 5.06 9.37 -7.71
C GLY A 145 3.70 8.99 -7.14
N SER A 146 3.18 9.86 -6.27
CA SER A 146 1.85 9.66 -5.69
C SER A 146 0.78 9.74 -6.77
N HIS A 147 -0.20 8.83 -6.73
CA HIS A 147 -1.27 8.74 -7.72
C HIS A 147 -0.79 8.64 -9.19
N ALA A 148 0.47 8.27 -9.44
CA ALA A 148 1.05 8.33 -10.78
C ALA A 148 0.27 7.52 -11.83
N PHE A 149 -0.32 6.40 -11.43
CA PHE A 149 -1.14 5.51 -12.26
C PHE A 149 -2.50 5.22 -11.64
N SER A 150 -3.00 6.09 -10.75
CA SER A 150 -4.32 5.89 -10.16
C SER A 150 -5.41 5.93 -11.24
N GLU A 151 -6.44 5.09 -11.07
CA GLU A 151 -7.58 4.98 -11.99
C GLU A 151 -7.21 4.67 -13.46
N THR A 152 -6.11 3.92 -13.67
CA THR A 152 -5.78 3.36 -14.99
C THR A 152 -6.52 2.03 -15.19
N THR A 153 -7.79 2.11 -15.54
CA THR A 153 -8.77 1.03 -15.42
C THR A 153 -8.79 0.01 -16.57
N ASN A 154 -7.86 0.09 -17.52
CA ASN A 154 -7.81 -0.81 -18.68
C ASN A 154 -6.47 -1.54 -18.85
N VAL A 155 -5.60 -1.52 -17.85
CA VAL A 155 -4.32 -2.24 -17.85
C VAL A 155 -4.59 -3.72 -17.55
N THR A 156 -4.91 -4.51 -18.58
CA THR A 156 -5.40 -5.88 -18.40
C THR A 156 -4.51 -6.95 -19.02
N ASN A 157 -3.56 -6.57 -19.87
CA ASN A 157 -2.92 -7.53 -20.78
C ASN A 157 -1.58 -8.11 -20.31
N THR A 158 -0.95 -7.56 -19.27
CA THR A 158 0.37 -8.03 -18.82
C THR A 158 0.54 -7.85 -17.31
N PRO A 159 1.17 -8.80 -16.60
CA PRO A 159 1.66 -8.56 -15.26
C PRO A 159 2.69 -7.41 -15.29
N ILE A 160 2.65 -6.54 -14.30
CA ILE A 160 3.63 -5.46 -14.15
C ILE A 160 4.92 -6.02 -13.56
N PHE A 161 6.05 -5.68 -14.18
CA PHE A 161 7.38 -5.98 -13.66
C PHE A 161 8.05 -4.68 -13.18
N PHE A 162 8.36 -4.61 -11.90
CA PHE A 162 9.11 -3.49 -11.35
C PHE A 162 10.61 -3.67 -11.55
N PRO A 163 11.32 -2.68 -12.13
CA PRO A 163 12.75 -2.79 -12.39
C PRO A 163 13.57 -2.84 -11.09
N LYS A 164 14.76 -3.44 -11.15
CA LYS A 164 15.65 -3.52 -9.99
C LYS A 164 16.15 -2.17 -9.50
N THR A 165 16.13 -1.16 -10.36
CA THR A 165 16.51 0.22 -10.01
C THR A 165 15.45 0.95 -9.19
N LEU A 166 14.19 0.44 -9.11
CA LEU A 166 13.10 1.08 -8.40
C LEU A 166 13.32 1.03 -6.88
N LYS A 167 13.22 2.19 -6.22
CA LYS A 167 13.46 2.38 -4.78
C LYS A 167 12.21 2.80 -4.03
N GLU A 168 11.31 3.52 -4.71
CA GLU A 168 10.16 4.15 -4.06
C GLU A 168 8.91 4.05 -4.96
N ILE A 169 7.82 3.56 -4.39
CA ILE A 169 6.45 3.66 -4.90
C ILE A 169 5.69 4.48 -3.86
N ARG A 170 5.19 5.66 -4.26
CA ARG A 170 4.56 6.61 -3.34
C ARG A 170 3.08 6.30 -3.10
N ASN A 171 2.47 7.14 -2.27
CA ASN A 171 1.09 6.96 -1.83
C ASN A 171 0.12 6.90 -3.01
N TYR A 172 -0.82 5.97 -2.98
CA TYR A 172 -1.88 5.83 -3.98
C TYR A 172 -1.38 5.61 -5.42
N ALA A 173 -0.13 5.21 -5.62
CA ALA A 173 0.51 5.19 -6.93
C ALA A 173 -0.27 4.41 -8.00
N PHE A 174 -0.92 3.31 -7.61
CA PHE A 174 -1.74 2.46 -8.49
C PHE A 174 -3.19 2.32 -7.98
N GLU A 175 -3.66 3.21 -7.08
CA GLU A 175 -5.03 3.13 -6.56
C GLU A 175 -6.07 3.03 -7.70
N GLY A 176 -6.97 2.04 -7.61
CA GLY A 176 -8.02 1.83 -8.61
C GLY A 176 -7.53 1.39 -9.99
N SER A 177 -6.25 1.04 -10.13
CA SER A 177 -5.70 0.54 -11.38
C SER A 177 -6.07 -0.93 -11.62
N SER A 178 -6.30 -1.30 -12.89
CA SER A 178 -6.57 -2.69 -13.30
C SER A 178 -5.30 -3.50 -13.57
N ILE A 179 -4.16 -3.12 -12.99
CA ILE A 179 -2.95 -3.96 -13.05
C ILE A 179 -3.27 -5.35 -12.53
N ALA A 180 -2.80 -6.39 -13.23
CA ALA A 180 -3.28 -7.75 -13.04
C ALA A 180 -2.17 -8.75 -12.73
N GLY A 181 -2.58 -9.91 -12.19
CA GLY A 181 -1.71 -11.05 -11.95
C GLY A 181 -0.91 -10.96 -10.65
N ASP A 182 0.27 -11.57 -10.66
CA ASP A 182 1.14 -11.61 -9.50
C ASP A 182 2.10 -10.42 -9.50
N ILE A 183 2.16 -9.70 -8.40
CA ILE A 183 3.04 -8.56 -8.21
C ILE A 183 4.23 -8.97 -7.33
N THR A 184 5.43 -8.88 -7.90
CA THR A 184 6.67 -9.04 -7.15
C THR A 184 7.35 -7.69 -6.97
N LEU A 185 7.48 -7.23 -5.73
CA LEU A 185 8.23 -6.01 -5.44
C LEU A 185 9.72 -6.26 -5.61
N SER A 186 10.39 -5.44 -6.42
CA SER A 186 11.82 -5.57 -6.64
C SER A 186 12.62 -5.42 -5.35
N GLU A 187 13.76 -6.09 -5.28
CA GLU A 187 14.61 -6.20 -4.08
C GLU A 187 15.12 -4.86 -3.52
N ASN A 188 15.08 -3.78 -4.30
CA ASN A 188 15.59 -2.47 -3.93
C ASN A 188 14.52 -1.46 -3.50
N ILE A 189 13.25 -1.83 -3.55
CA ILE A 189 12.18 -0.98 -3.03
C ILE A 189 12.32 -0.88 -1.51
N THR A 190 12.60 0.32 -1.02
CA THR A 190 12.73 0.63 0.41
C THR A 190 11.53 1.40 0.96
N LYS A 191 10.68 1.91 0.07
CA LYS A 191 9.47 2.65 0.43
C LYS A 191 8.30 2.22 -0.44
N LEU A 192 7.26 1.75 0.21
CA LEU A 192 5.95 1.50 -0.37
C LEU A 192 4.94 2.34 0.39
N GLY A 193 4.30 3.26 -0.30
CA GLY A 193 3.44 4.26 0.31
C GLY A 193 2.06 3.76 0.71
N GLU A 194 1.36 4.59 1.47
CA GLU A 194 -0.03 4.38 1.84
C GLU A 194 -0.90 4.15 0.60
N ALA A 195 -1.81 3.19 0.67
CA ALA A 195 -2.79 2.87 -0.37
C ALA A 195 -2.19 2.63 -1.77
N ALA A 196 -0.91 2.23 -1.85
CA ALA A 196 -0.19 2.11 -3.14
C ALA A 196 -0.90 1.21 -4.15
N PHE A 197 -1.57 0.13 -3.70
CA PHE A 197 -2.33 -0.82 -4.51
C PHE A 197 -3.81 -0.90 -4.11
N LYS A 198 -4.30 0.09 -3.34
CA LYS A 198 -5.71 0.09 -2.92
C LYS A 198 -6.63 -0.05 -4.13
N ASN A 199 -7.66 -0.90 -3.99
CA ASN A 199 -8.67 -1.15 -5.03
C ASN A 199 -8.09 -1.68 -6.38
N CYS A 200 -6.89 -2.32 -6.35
CA CYS A 200 -6.34 -3.02 -7.52
C CYS A 200 -6.97 -4.41 -7.64
N ASN A 201 -8.17 -4.47 -8.17
CA ASN A 201 -9.05 -5.66 -8.12
C ASN A 201 -8.65 -6.80 -9.07
N ALA A 202 -7.57 -6.70 -9.82
CA ALA A 202 -7.10 -7.76 -10.71
C ALA A 202 -5.79 -8.42 -10.24
N ILE A 203 -5.20 -7.94 -9.13
CA ILE A 203 -4.03 -8.55 -8.51
C ILE A 203 -4.47 -9.75 -7.69
N LYS A 204 -3.80 -10.90 -7.90
CA LYS A 204 -4.09 -12.15 -7.17
C LYS A 204 -3.08 -12.44 -6.08
N ARG A 205 -1.84 -12.05 -6.26
CA ARG A 205 -0.74 -12.30 -5.32
C ARG A 205 0.19 -11.12 -5.23
N ILE A 206 0.69 -10.84 -4.02
CA ILE A 206 1.76 -9.84 -3.80
C ILE A 206 2.91 -10.49 -3.03
N ILE A 207 4.12 -10.34 -3.56
CA ILE A 207 5.37 -10.77 -2.92
C ILE A 207 6.12 -9.51 -2.48
N PHE A 208 6.16 -9.29 -1.15
CA PHE A 208 6.90 -8.18 -0.55
C PHE A 208 8.39 -8.51 -0.46
N ASN A 209 9.25 -7.50 -0.50
CA ASN A 209 10.70 -7.68 -0.44
C ASN A 209 11.29 -7.46 0.97
N ASN A 210 12.52 -7.93 1.18
CA ASN A 210 13.23 -7.86 2.47
C ASN A 210 13.78 -6.48 2.87
N LYS A 211 13.48 -5.41 2.14
CA LYS A 211 13.88 -4.03 2.48
C LYS A 211 12.77 -3.26 3.18
N LEU A 212 11.55 -3.70 3.02
CA LEU A 212 10.41 -3.13 3.71
C LEU A 212 10.38 -3.62 5.16
N THR A 213 10.09 -2.74 6.10
CA THR A 213 9.97 -3.04 7.53
C THR A 213 8.54 -2.99 8.05
N TYR A 214 7.62 -2.46 7.27
CA TYR A 214 6.18 -2.44 7.54
C TYR A 214 5.38 -2.48 6.25
N ILE A 215 4.12 -2.87 6.35
CA ILE A 215 3.12 -2.68 5.31
C ILE A 215 2.30 -1.47 5.71
N ASP A 216 2.32 -0.43 4.87
CA ASP A 216 1.72 0.88 5.21
C ASP A 216 0.19 0.83 5.18
N LYS A 217 -0.44 1.90 5.66
CA LYS A 217 -1.90 2.02 5.73
C LYS A 217 -2.56 1.79 4.39
N CYS A 218 -3.65 1.04 4.40
CA CYS A 218 -4.49 0.78 3.22
C CYS A 218 -3.75 0.24 1.99
N THR A 219 -2.48 -0.22 2.11
CA THR A 219 -1.63 -0.60 0.96
C THR A 219 -2.34 -1.54 0.00
N CYS A 220 -3.03 -2.55 0.51
CA CYS A 220 -3.78 -3.56 -0.24
C CYS A 220 -5.28 -3.55 0.12
N MET A 221 -5.83 -2.41 0.53
CA MET A 221 -7.25 -2.29 0.89
C MET A 221 -8.15 -2.47 -0.34
N ASP A 222 -9.31 -3.11 -0.15
CA ASP A 222 -10.33 -3.31 -1.19
C ASP A 222 -9.85 -4.10 -2.43
N MET A 223 -8.93 -5.05 -2.23
CA MET A 223 -8.44 -5.92 -3.32
C MET A 223 -9.26 -7.21 -3.40
N ASN A 224 -10.33 -7.20 -4.19
CA ASN A 224 -11.33 -8.28 -4.22
C ASN A 224 -10.82 -9.62 -4.77
N GLU A 225 -9.77 -9.61 -5.58
CA GLU A 225 -9.18 -10.82 -6.18
C GLU A 225 -7.88 -11.27 -5.48
N LEU A 226 -7.40 -10.57 -4.45
CA LEU A 226 -6.18 -10.94 -3.74
C LEU A 226 -6.38 -12.25 -2.99
N GLU A 227 -5.66 -13.29 -3.39
CA GLU A 227 -5.74 -14.64 -2.83
C GLU A 227 -4.62 -14.92 -1.82
N ALA A 228 -3.41 -14.42 -2.07
CA ALA A 228 -2.23 -14.71 -1.27
C ALA A 228 -1.25 -13.53 -1.17
N VAL A 229 -0.51 -13.49 -0.08
CA VAL A 229 0.61 -12.56 0.12
C VAL A 229 1.82 -13.29 0.70
N GLU A 230 3.03 -12.92 0.24
CA GLU A 230 4.28 -13.37 0.83
C GLU A 230 4.90 -12.25 1.66
N ILE A 231 5.00 -12.48 2.97
CA ILE A 231 5.52 -11.52 3.94
C ILE A 231 6.96 -11.90 4.33
N PRO A 232 7.95 -11.07 4.05
CA PRO A 232 9.33 -11.35 4.42
C PRO A 232 9.59 -11.11 5.92
N THR A 233 10.64 -11.73 6.44
CA THR A 233 11.04 -11.62 7.86
C THR A 233 11.44 -10.22 8.31
N SER A 234 11.59 -9.27 7.40
CA SER A 234 11.88 -7.87 7.72
C SER A 234 10.66 -7.07 8.19
N ILE A 235 9.45 -7.56 7.88
CA ILE A 235 8.22 -6.86 8.26
C ILE A 235 7.93 -7.09 9.74
N THR A 236 7.82 -5.98 10.48
CA THR A 236 7.52 -5.97 11.92
C THR A 236 6.14 -5.40 12.25
N GLU A 237 5.52 -4.67 11.32
CA GLU A 237 4.21 -4.06 11.52
C GLU A 237 3.34 -4.13 10.26
N ILE A 238 2.09 -4.52 10.45
CA ILE A 238 1.01 -4.36 9.48
C ILE A 238 0.15 -3.21 9.99
N LYS A 239 0.15 -2.09 9.25
CA LYS A 239 -0.54 -0.87 9.69
C LYS A 239 -2.05 -0.92 9.44
N GLU A 240 -2.71 0.17 9.82
CA GLU A 240 -4.16 0.34 9.74
C GLU A 240 -4.70 0.01 8.34
N SER A 241 -5.74 -0.83 8.29
CA SER A 241 -6.49 -1.20 7.07
C SER A 241 -5.63 -1.78 5.93
N ALA A 242 -4.41 -2.25 6.20
CA ALA A 242 -3.45 -2.64 5.17
C ALA A 242 -3.99 -3.71 4.20
N PHE A 243 -4.82 -4.64 4.67
CA PHE A 243 -5.51 -5.69 3.89
C PHE A 243 -7.02 -5.67 4.11
N SER A 244 -7.58 -4.54 4.57
CA SER A 244 -9.02 -4.43 4.81
C SER A 244 -9.82 -4.76 3.55
N ASN A 245 -10.90 -5.53 3.73
CA ASN A 245 -11.83 -5.91 2.66
C ASN A 245 -11.15 -6.64 1.47
N CYS A 246 -10.33 -7.66 1.81
CA CYS A 246 -9.77 -8.62 0.84
C CYS A 246 -10.47 -9.98 0.98
N PRO A 247 -11.66 -10.17 0.40
CA PRO A 247 -12.54 -11.32 0.71
C PRO A 247 -12.01 -12.66 0.20
N LYS A 248 -11.08 -12.67 -0.76
CA LYS A 248 -10.46 -13.89 -1.28
C LYS A 248 -9.12 -14.23 -0.66
N LEU A 249 -8.59 -13.37 0.23
CA LEU A 249 -7.32 -13.63 0.91
C LEU A 249 -7.45 -14.85 1.83
N LYS A 250 -6.79 -15.95 1.47
CA LYS A 250 -6.82 -17.22 2.18
C LYS A 250 -5.50 -17.50 2.88
N ASP A 251 -4.41 -17.34 2.14
CA ASP A 251 -3.07 -17.69 2.58
C ASP A 251 -2.37 -16.47 3.14
N PHE A 252 -2.42 -16.30 4.45
CA PHE A 252 -1.64 -15.32 5.16
C PHE A 252 -0.83 -15.99 6.27
N ASP A 253 0.49 -16.15 6.03
CA ASP A 253 1.38 -16.78 7.00
C ASP A 253 2.03 -15.72 7.91
N PHE A 254 1.56 -15.66 9.17
CA PHE A 254 2.16 -14.82 10.20
C PHE A 254 3.51 -15.36 10.69
N ASN A 255 3.83 -16.64 10.43
CA ASN A 255 5.10 -17.26 10.85
C ASN A 255 6.26 -16.88 9.92
N GLY A 256 5.99 -16.48 8.67
CA GLY A 256 6.99 -16.02 7.71
C GLY A 256 7.70 -14.73 8.12
N GLY A 257 7.04 -13.88 8.96
CA GLY A 257 7.52 -12.57 9.39
C GLY A 257 7.96 -12.52 10.86
N LYS A 258 8.50 -11.36 11.25
CA LYS A 258 8.71 -10.95 12.65
C LYS A 258 7.68 -9.92 13.07
N ILE A 259 6.43 -10.14 12.67
CA ILE A 259 5.35 -9.20 12.91
C ILE A 259 5.11 -9.09 14.43
N GLU A 260 5.29 -7.89 14.96
CA GLU A 260 5.05 -7.55 16.37
C GLU A 260 3.69 -6.89 16.58
N LYS A 261 3.17 -6.25 15.54
CA LYS A 261 1.94 -5.45 15.63
C LYS A 261 1.05 -5.60 14.41
N ILE A 262 -0.21 -5.88 14.66
CA ILE A 262 -1.31 -5.86 13.69
C ILE A 262 -2.16 -4.63 14.00
N GLY A 263 -2.28 -3.73 13.05
CA GLY A 263 -2.97 -2.44 13.19
C GLY A 263 -4.48 -2.53 13.19
N THR A 264 -5.13 -1.42 13.50
CA THR A 264 -6.59 -1.26 13.45
C THR A 264 -7.12 -1.63 12.07
N LYS A 265 -8.16 -2.47 12.03
CA LYS A 265 -8.83 -2.92 10.80
C LYS A 265 -7.91 -3.58 9.76
N ALA A 266 -6.72 -4.06 10.16
CA ALA A 266 -5.72 -4.55 9.22
C ALA A 266 -6.25 -5.65 8.28
N PHE A 267 -7.15 -6.51 8.75
CA PHE A 267 -7.82 -7.58 8.00
C PHE A 267 -9.35 -7.50 8.10
N TRP A 268 -9.89 -6.30 8.31
CA TRP A 268 -11.32 -6.08 8.41
C TRP A 268 -12.05 -6.67 7.21
N HIS A 269 -13.07 -7.52 7.45
CA HIS A 269 -13.84 -8.21 6.40
C HIS A 269 -13.02 -9.07 5.41
N CYS A 270 -11.88 -9.65 5.84
CA CYS A 270 -11.16 -10.68 5.06
C CYS A 270 -11.86 -12.03 5.22
N THR A 271 -12.98 -12.21 4.54
CA THR A 271 -13.86 -13.37 4.70
C THR A 271 -13.28 -14.68 4.16
N GLY A 272 -12.15 -14.66 3.45
CA GLY A 272 -11.47 -15.85 2.93
C GLY A 272 -10.51 -16.51 3.90
N ILE A 273 -10.08 -15.83 4.96
CA ILE A 273 -9.13 -16.38 5.94
C ILE A 273 -9.84 -17.45 6.78
N GLU A 274 -9.27 -18.67 6.83
CA GLU A 274 -9.88 -19.80 7.55
C GLU A 274 -9.19 -20.11 8.89
N HIS A 275 -7.88 -19.92 8.98
CA HIS A 275 -7.08 -20.21 10.18
C HIS A 275 -6.11 -19.08 10.49
N LEU A 276 -5.97 -18.76 11.79
CA LEU A 276 -5.00 -17.80 12.28
C LEU A 276 -4.03 -18.49 13.24
N VAL A 277 -2.76 -18.56 12.84
CA VAL A 277 -1.68 -19.04 13.69
C VAL A 277 -0.70 -17.88 13.86
N PHE A 278 -0.70 -17.27 15.04
CA PHE A 278 0.16 -16.14 15.33
C PHE A 278 1.54 -16.62 15.81
N ASN A 279 2.61 -16.00 15.34
CA ASN A 279 3.94 -16.23 15.87
C ASN A 279 4.13 -15.59 17.27
N SER A 280 5.19 -15.97 17.99
CA SER A 280 5.49 -15.47 19.34
C SER A 280 5.88 -13.99 19.40
N GLU A 281 6.17 -13.36 18.27
CA GLU A 281 6.61 -11.98 18.21
C GLU A 281 5.44 -10.99 18.30
N ILE A 282 4.22 -11.41 17.92
CA ILE A 282 3.03 -10.55 17.95
C ILE A 282 2.69 -10.17 19.39
N LYS A 283 2.67 -8.86 19.67
CA LYS A 283 2.34 -8.27 20.98
C LYS A 283 0.97 -7.61 20.98
N LEU A 284 0.54 -7.08 19.85
CA LEU A 284 -0.68 -6.30 19.71
C LEU A 284 -1.50 -6.74 18.50
N ILE A 285 -2.76 -7.04 18.74
CA ILE A 285 -3.83 -7.12 17.75
C ILE A 285 -4.70 -5.89 17.95
N GLY A 286 -4.77 -5.02 16.93
CA GLY A 286 -5.46 -3.73 16.97
C GLY A 286 -6.98 -3.83 16.96
N ASP A 287 -7.64 -2.70 17.13
CA ASP A 287 -9.10 -2.61 17.12
C ASP A 287 -9.67 -3.03 15.77
N ASN A 288 -10.74 -3.81 15.77
CA ASN A 288 -11.41 -4.32 14.57
C ASN A 288 -10.49 -5.11 13.61
N ALA A 289 -9.32 -5.58 14.07
CA ALA A 289 -8.28 -6.11 13.18
C ALA A 289 -8.76 -7.26 12.29
N PHE A 290 -9.63 -8.13 12.80
CA PHE A 290 -10.24 -9.27 12.12
C PHE A 290 -11.78 -9.23 12.18
N GLU A 291 -12.39 -8.05 12.44
CA GLU A 291 -13.85 -7.94 12.47
C GLU A 291 -14.44 -8.38 11.14
N GLY A 292 -15.48 -9.22 11.21
CA GLY A 292 -16.21 -9.73 10.04
C GLY A 292 -15.46 -10.81 9.25
N CYS A 293 -14.32 -11.34 9.74
CA CYS A 293 -13.63 -12.47 9.12
C CYS A 293 -14.40 -13.78 9.40
N SER A 294 -15.53 -13.94 8.73
CA SER A 294 -16.56 -14.95 9.05
C SER A 294 -16.15 -16.40 8.79
N SER A 295 -15.11 -16.63 8.01
CA SER A 295 -14.60 -18.00 7.73
C SER A 295 -13.54 -18.48 8.70
N ILE A 296 -13.04 -17.62 9.60
CA ILE A 296 -12.05 -18.08 10.60
C ILE A 296 -12.68 -19.12 11.50
N THR A 297 -12.15 -20.32 11.47
CA THR A 297 -12.64 -21.46 12.30
C THR A 297 -11.85 -21.63 13.60
N SER A 298 -10.60 -21.18 13.63
CA SER A 298 -9.73 -21.27 14.80
C SER A 298 -8.71 -20.14 14.84
N VAL A 299 -8.34 -19.76 16.05
CA VAL A 299 -7.26 -18.82 16.36
C VAL A 299 -6.33 -19.46 17.39
N ASP A 300 -5.05 -19.54 17.08
CA ASP A 300 -4.02 -19.94 18.03
C ASP A 300 -3.31 -18.68 18.56
N PHE A 301 -3.64 -18.31 19.80
CA PHE A 301 -2.99 -17.20 20.50
C PHE A 301 -1.67 -17.68 21.12
N ASN A 302 -0.59 -17.42 20.44
CA ASN A 302 0.73 -17.71 20.97
C ASN A 302 1.07 -16.88 22.22
N ASN A 303 2.01 -17.38 23.07
CA ASN A 303 2.44 -16.72 24.32
C ASN A 303 3.20 -15.39 24.12
N GLY A 304 3.02 -14.71 23.01
CA GLY A 304 3.58 -13.38 22.73
C GLY A 304 2.57 -12.25 22.94
N ILE A 305 1.31 -12.51 22.63
CA ILE A 305 0.25 -11.51 22.57
C ILE A 305 -0.02 -10.94 23.96
N LYS A 306 -0.02 -9.60 24.05
CA LYS A 306 -0.32 -8.84 25.27
C LYS A 306 -1.70 -8.22 25.25
N THR A 307 -2.08 -7.72 24.08
CA THR A 307 -3.31 -6.94 23.92
C THR A 307 -4.09 -7.40 22.69
N ILE A 308 -5.37 -7.62 22.88
CA ILE A 308 -6.39 -7.78 21.85
C ILE A 308 -7.28 -6.54 21.93
N GLY A 309 -7.39 -5.78 20.84
CA GLY A 309 -8.11 -4.52 20.76
C GLY A 309 -9.63 -4.65 20.80
N ASP A 310 -10.29 -3.51 20.78
CA ASP A 310 -11.77 -3.43 20.75
C ASP A 310 -12.31 -4.04 19.45
N ALA A 311 -13.34 -4.86 19.53
CA ALA A 311 -13.99 -5.54 18.41
C ALA A 311 -13.02 -6.34 17.50
N ALA A 312 -11.85 -6.76 18.00
CA ALA A 312 -10.78 -7.34 17.18
C ALA A 312 -11.20 -8.59 16.39
N PHE A 313 -12.09 -9.41 16.93
CA PHE A 313 -12.68 -10.62 16.30
C PHE A 313 -14.21 -10.55 16.26
N LYS A 314 -14.79 -9.34 16.34
CA LYS A 314 -16.23 -9.17 16.25
C LYS A 314 -16.77 -9.79 14.96
N ASP A 315 -17.90 -10.49 15.08
CA ASP A 315 -18.58 -11.16 13.97
C ASP A 315 -17.73 -12.20 13.21
N CYS A 316 -16.69 -12.77 13.85
CA CYS A 316 -16.01 -13.97 13.37
C CYS A 316 -16.88 -15.20 13.63
N THR A 317 -17.93 -15.35 12.85
CA THR A 317 -19.01 -16.33 13.09
C THR A 317 -18.57 -17.79 12.90
N GLY A 318 -17.46 -18.02 12.19
CA GLY A 318 -16.87 -19.33 11.96
C GLY A 318 -16.09 -19.90 13.15
N LEU A 319 -15.68 -19.06 14.12
CA LEU A 319 -14.89 -19.51 15.28
C LEU A 319 -15.66 -20.58 16.07
N LEU A 320 -15.15 -21.81 16.07
CA LEU A 320 -15.77 -22.96 16.70
C LEU A 320 -14.95 -23.45 17.91
N TYR A 321 -15.45 -23.17 19.11
CA TYR A 321 -14.83 -23.59 20.36
C TYR A 321 -15.84 -24.29 21.27
N VAL A 322 -15.56 -25.56 21.53
CA VAL A 322 -16.42 -26.50 22.28
C VAL A 322 -15.64 -27.09 23.46
N GLU A 323 -16.26 -27.97 24.25
CA GLU A 323 -15.69 -28.52 25.48
C GLU A 323 -14.32 -29.17 25.28
N ASP A 324 -14.18 -30.01 24.26
CA ASP A 324 -12.91 -30.69 23.95
C ASP A 324 -11.84 -29.79 23.29
N ASN A 325 -12.26 -28.60 22.82
CA ASN A 325 -11.39 -27.63 22.17
C ASN A 325 -11.84 -26.20 22.52
N PRO A 326 -11.59 -25.71 23.75
CA PRO A 326 -11.99 -24.39 24.19
C PRO A 326 -11.14 -23.30 23.56
N LEU A 327 -11.70 -22.08 23.48
CA LEU A 327 -10.91 -20.89 23.18
C LEU A 327 -9.90 -20.63 24.30
N VAL A 328 -8.61 -20.81 24.03
CA VAL A 328 -7.57 -20.65 25.04
C VAL A 328 -7.09 -19.20 25.10
N ILE A 329 -7.37 -18.51 26.20
CA ILE A 329 -6.78 -17.22 26.55
C ILE A 329 -5.46 -17.48 27.27
N VAL A 330 -4.36 -17.34 26.54
CA VAL A 330 -3.00 -17.65 27.02
C VAL A 330 -2.55 -16.68 28.13
N PRO A 331 -1.61 -17.10 29.02
CA PRO A 331 -1.19 -16.29 30.18
C PRO A 331 -0.57 -14.92 29.80
N SER A 332 -0.05 -14.79 28.60
CA SER A 332 0.57 -13.54 28.15
C SER A 332 -0.45 -12.42 27.87
N ILE A 333 -1.73 -12.76 27.63
CA ILE A 333 -2.77 -11.77 27.33
C ILE A 333 -3.12 -11.02 28.62
N GLU A 334 -2.85 -9.73 28.61
CA GLU A 334 -3.08 -8.81 29.74
C GLU A 334 -4.39 -8.03 29.59
N SER A 335 -4.88 -7.87 28.36
CA SER A 335 -6.14 -7.18 28.08
C SER A 335 -6.82 -7.67 26.80
N ILE A 336 -8.13 -7.73 26.87
CA ILE A 336 -9.05 -7.94 25.73
C ILE A 336 -10.00 -6.75 25.71
N GLY A 337 -10.18 -6.15 24.55
CA GLY A 337 -10.98 -4.96 24.34
C GLY A 337 -12.50 -5.20 24.45
N ALA A 338 -13.25 -4.12 24.45
CA ALA A 338 -14.71 -4.18 24.40
C ALA A 338 -15.17 -4.82 23.08
N ASN A 339 -16.23 -5.60 23.13
CA ASN A 339 -16.82 -6.29 21.96
C ASN A 339 -15.84 -7.23 21.22
N ALA A 340 -14.70 -7.60 21.80
CA ALA A 340 -13.60 -8.27 21.08
C ALA A 340 -14.03 -9.57 20.38
N PHE A 341 -14.98 -10.32 20.94
CA PHE A 341 -15.56 -11.53 20.37
C PHE A 341 -17.10 -11.42 20.22
N GLU A 342 -17.62 -10.20 20.20
CA GLU A 342 -19.07 -9.99 19.98
C GLU A 342 -19.52 -10.66 18.69
N GLY A 343 -20.63 -11.38 18.73
CA GLY A 343 -21.18 -12.06 17.56
C GLY A 343 -20.48 -13.34 17.13
N CYS A 344 -19.45 -13.81 17.85
CA CYS A 344 -18.81 -15.11 17.61
C CYS A 344 -19.70 -16.25 18.15
N ARG A 345 -20.76 -16.57 17.42
CA ARG A 345 -21.88 -17.41 17.90
C ARG A 345 -21.55 -18.87 18.15
N SER A 346 -20.40 -19.36 17.69
CA SER A 346 -20.00 -20.75 17.88
C SER A 346 -18.93 -20.93 18.98
N ILE A 347 -18.66 -19.89 19.78
CA ILE A 347 -17.84 -20.00 20.99
C ILE A 347 -18.74 -20.41 22.15
N SER A 348 -18.58 -21.63 22.65
CA SER A 348 -19.31 -22.13 23.82
C SER A 348 -18.42 -22.40 25.04
N TYR A 349 -17.12 -22.64 24.84
CA TYR A 349 -16.17 -22.89 25.91
C TYR A 349 -14.93 -21.99 25.79
N ILE A 350 -14.52 -21.41 26.91
CA ILE A 350 -13.32 -20.57 27.03
C ILE A 350 -12.45 -21.11 28.15
N SER A 351 -11.16 -21.20 27.94
CA SER A 351 -10.16 -21.52 28.96
C SER A 351 -9.26 -20.33 29.22
N ILE A 352 -9.21 -19.84 30.45
CA ILE A 352 -8.31 -18.74 30.85
C ILE A 352 -7.19 -19.31 31.69
N SER A 353 -5.99 -19.34 31.11
CA SER A 353 -4.84 -20.03 31.70
C SER A 353 -4.00 -19.15 32.66
N ASN A 354 -4.33 -17.86 32.83
CA ASN A 354 -3.57 -16.98 33.70
C ASN A 354 -3.95 -17.20 35.17
N ARG A 355 -2.96 -17.53 36.02
CA ARG A 355 -3.13 -17.76 37.48
C ARG A 355 -2.78 -16.50 38.29
N GLU A 356 -1.91 -15.67 37.80
CA GLU A 356 -1.37 -14.54 38.59
C GLU A 356 -2.28 -13.32 38.56
N LYS A 357 -2.86 -13.03 37.38
CA LYS A 357 -3.72 -11.87 37.17
C LYS A 357 -5.05 -12.31 36.54
N ILE A 358 -6.14 -11.76 37.02
CA ILE A 358 -7.43 -11.88 36.32
C ILE A 358 -7.40 -11.01 35.06
N LEU A 359 -8.07 -11.50 34.03
CA LEU A 359 -8.32 -10.74 32.81
C LEU A 359 -9.31 -9.61 33.12
N PRO A 360 -8.98 -8.34 32.87
CA PRO A 360 -9.90 -7.23 33.08
C PRO A 360 -11.15 -7.38 32.20
N TYR A 361 -12.34 -7.35 32.80
CA TYR A 361 -13.58 -7.36 32.02
C TYR A 361 -13.79 -6.02 31.31
N LYS A 362 -14.13 -6.09 30.03
CA LYS A 362 -14.57 -4.97 29.21
C LYS A 362 -16.00 -5.24 28.71
N SER A 363 -16.74 -4.17 28.45
CA SER A 363 -18.14 -4.28 28.03
C SER A 363 -18.30 -5.14 26.78
N ASN A 364 -19.30 -6.03 26.82
CA ASN A 364 -19.70 -6.87 25.69
C ASN A 364 -18.60 -7.76 25.10
N MET A 365 -17.52 -8.03 25.85
CA MET A 365 -16.34 -8.78 25.39
C MET A 365 -16.73 -10.08 24.67
N PHE A 366 -17.77 -10.78 25.17
CA PHE A 366 -18.33 -12.02 24.64
C PHE A 366 -19.83 -11.90 24.39
N GLU A 367 -20.33 -10.72 24.03
CA GLU A 367 -21.75 -10.49 23.74
C GLU A 367 -22.18 -11.27 22.51
N ALA A 368 -23.41 -11.75 22.50
CA ALA A 368 -23.97 -12.56 21.41
C ALA A 368 -23.12 -13.81 21.06
N THR A 369 -22.32 -14.31 22.00
CA THR A 369 -21.72 -15.64 21.96
C THR A 369 -22.62 -16.64 22.67
N TYR A 370 -22.40 -17.93 22.41
CA TYR A 370 -23.08 -19.00 23.16
C TYR A 370 -22.22 -19.57 24.29
N VAL A 371 -21.39 -18.75 24.93
CA VAL A 371 -20.52 -19.21 26.05
C VAL A 371 -21.38 -19.82 27.15
N THR A 372 -21.13 -21.08 27.45
CA THR A 372 -21.77 -21.85 28.52
C THR A 372 -20.80 -22.07 29.69
N LYS A 373 -19.49 -22.09 29.43
CA LYS A 373 -18.48 -22.39 30.45
C LYS A 373 -17.20 -21.57 30.21
N ILE A 374 -16.68 -20.99 31.29
CA ILE A 374 -15.37 -20.35 31.34
C ILE A 374 -14.54 -21.13 32.36
N ILE A 375 -13.46 -21.78 31.90
CA ILE A 375 -12.63 -22.62 32.73
C ILE A 375 -11.44 -21.81 33.22
N VAL A 376 -11.24 -21.76 34.53
CA VAL A 376 -10.06 -21.17 35.17
C VAL A 376 -9.24 -22.27 35.90
N SER A 377 -7.97 -21.97 36.22
CA SER A 377 -7.02 -22.95 36.71
C SER A 377 -7.34 -23.58 38.06
N ASP A 378 -7.93 -22.81 38.99
CA ASP A 378 -8.11 -23.22 40.37
C ASP A 378 -9.15 -22.34 41.09
N GLN A 379 -9.55 -22.78 42.30
CA GLN A 379 -10.57 -22.14 43.12
C GLN A 379 -10.13 -20.72 43.56
N GLU A 380 -8.87 -20.47 43.82
CA GLU A 380 -8.36 -19.16 44.19
C GLU A 380 -8.55 -18.15 43.03
N THR A 381 -8.22 -18.58 41.80
CA THR A 381 -8.44 -17.80 40.59
C THR A 381 -9.92 -17.49 40.41
N LYS A 382 -10.80 -18.49 40.59
CA LYS A 382 -12.26 -18.25 40.50
C LYS A 382 -12.73 -17.23 41.52
N GLU A 383 -12.23 -17.27 42.76
CA GLU A 383 -12.58 -16.29 43.80
C GLU A 383 -12.11 -14.88 43.44
N LYS A 384 -10.95 -14.72 42.80
CA LYS A 384 -10.48 -13.43 42.30
C LYS A 384 -11.46 -12.84 41.30
N TYR A 385 -11.96 -13.64 40.35
CA TYR A 385 -12.99 -13.21 39.38
C TYR A 385 -14.31 -12.83 40.08
N ASN A 386 -14.77 -13.64 41.03
CA ASN A 386 -15.99 -13.41 41.79
C ASN A 386 -15.93 -12.13 42.65
N ASN A 387 -14.75 -11.67 43.01
CA ASN A 387 -14.55 -10.47 43.82
C ASN A 387 -14.28 -9.22 42.99
N ASP A 388 -13.99 -9.34 41.69
CA ASP A 388 -13.69 -8.20 40.81
C ASP A 388 -14.98 -7.43 40.45
N ASN A 389 -14.93 -6.10 40.62
CA ASN A 389 -16.10 -5.24 40.41
C ASN A 389 -16.48 -5.13 38.92
N ASN A 390 -15.53 -5.24 38.00
CA ASN A 390 -15.82 -5.17 36.58
C ASN A 390 -16.53 -6.44 36.11
N TRP A 391 -16.08 -7.63 36.57
CA TRP A 391 -16.74 -8.90 36.27
C TRP A 391 -18.14 -9.01 36.90
N LYS A 392 -18.36 -8.43 38.08
CA LYS A 392 -19.69 -8.31 38.70
C LYS A 392 -20.67 -7.50 37.88
N SER A 393 -20.24 -6.67 36.97
CA SER A 393 -21.12 -5.92 36.05
C SER A 393 -21.82 -6.83 35.03
N ASN A 394 -21.30 -8.06 34.82
CA ASN A 394 -21.93 -9.08 33.98
C ASN A 394 -22.15 -10.38 34.79
N PRO A 395 -23.17 -10.48 35.61
CA PRO A 395 -23.42 -11.61 36.49
C PRO A 395 -23.70 -12.92 35.73
N ASP A 396 -24.27 -12.84 34.53
CA ASP A 396 -24.57 -14.01 33.70
C ASP A 396 -23.30 -14.67 33.19
N LEU A 397 -22.31 -13.88 32.77
CA LEU A 397 -21.00 -14.40 32.35
C LEU A 397 -20.19 -14.88 33.55
N LEU A 398 -20.23 -14.15 34.66
CA LEU A 398 -19.53 -14.51 35.88
C LEU A 398 -19.99 -15.88 36.43
N ALA A 399 -21.30 -16.15 36.37
CA ALA A 399 -21.88 -17.44 36.80
C ALA A 399 -21.36 -18.66 35.99
N LYS A 400 -20.82 -18.42 34.80
CA LYS A 400 -20.27 -19.50 33.93
C LYS A 400 -18.81 -19.86 34.26
N ILE A 401 -18.17 -19.14 35.20
CA ILE A 401 -16.79 -19.42 35.60
C ILE A 401 -16.74 -20.69 36.49
N THR A 402 -15.97 -21.65 36.03
CA THR A 402 -15.76 -22.94 36.71
C THR A 402 -14.29 -23.26 36.82
N VAL A 403 -13.95 -24.13 37.79
CA VAL A 403 -12.59 -24.68 37.93
C VAL A 403 -12.48 -25.92 37.06
N ASN A 404 -11.29 -26.17 36.52
CA ASN A 404 -11.01 -27.44 35.84
C ASN A 404 -11.03 -28.57 36.86
N GLU A 405 -11.90 -29.56 36.70
CA GLU A 405 -12.01 -30.75 37.57
C GLU A 405 -10.85 -31.71 37.31
#